data_a5d345ea2f4ec0aed67aa85bb2d4a906
#
_entry.id   a5d345ea2f4ec0aed67aa85bb2d4a906
#
_cell.length_a   1.000
_cell.length_b   1.000
_cell.length_c   1.000
_cell.angle_alpha   90.00
_cell.angle_beta   90.00
_cell.angle_gamma   90.00
#
_symmetry.space_group_name_H-M   'P 1'
#
loop_
_entity.id
_entity.type
_entity.pdbx_description
1 polymer ?
#
loop_
_entity_poly.entity_id
_entity_poly.type
_entity_poly.pdbx_seq_one_letter_code
_entity_poly.pdbx_strand_id
1 'polypeptide(L)'
;MNLKEEALRYHLGGKIDIKPSKPMNSSHDLSLAYSPGVAEPCIEIASNNELAYTYTNKANLVAIVSDGSAVLGLGNIGAQASKPVMEGKACLFKKFADVNAYDLEIEAHSIEEIVAFCKAIAPTFGGINLEDISAPKCFEIEAALQDLGIPVMHDDQHGTAIISTAGLMNAMEISGKKFEEIKVVVSGAGAAGIASARMYRNLGVKNIILVDSKGVVNKKRTDLNQYKLEFVSDTQADTLKEAMKDADVFLGLSAPKILDDEMILSMAKDPVIFALANPIPEVMPEAVARLRKDAIVGTGRSDYPNQINNVLGFPFIFRGALDVRATKITENMKVAAAKALADLAKLPVSDAVKNAYKISHLEFGKDYVIPKPFDERVKAVVSTAVAAAAVKDGVALLKEFDEKTYFESLK
;
A
#
# COMPACT_ATOMS: atom_id res chain seq x y z
N MET A 1 -8.20 -18.07 25.60
CA MET A 1 -8.06 -18.53 24.20
C MET A 1 -6.77 -17.90 23.71
N ASN A 2 -5.87 -18.65 23.08
CA ASN A 2 -4.68 -18.04 22.50
C ASN A 2 -5.01 -17.40 21.15
N LEU A 3 -4.16 -16.48 20.66
CA LEU A 3 -4.39 -15.72 19.42
C LEU A 3 -4.65 -16.65 18.21
N LYS A 4 -3.98 -17.81 18.14
CA LYS A 4 -4.18 -18.78 17.05
C LYS A 4 -5.61 -19.33 17.01
N GLU A 5 -6.12 -19.75 18.17
CA GLU A 5 -7.48 -20.30 18.26
C GLU A 5 -8.54 -19.24 17.96
N GLU A 6 -8.33 -18.01 18.44
CA GLU A 6 -9.21 -16.88 18.17
C GLU A 6 -9.23 -16.53 16.68
N ALA A 7 -8.06 -16.46 16.04
CA ALA A 7 -7.93 -16.20 14.61
C ALA A 7 -8.61 -17.27 13.75
N LEU A 8 -8.37 -18.56 14.04
CA LEU A 8 -9.03 -19.65 13.31
C LEU A 8 -10.56 -19.59 13.44
N ARG A 9 -11.07 -19.29 14.65
CA ARG A 9 -12.51 -19.14 14.88
C ARG A 9 -13.09 -17.94 14.13
N TYR A 10 -12.39 -16.82 14.09
CA TYR A 10 -12.80 -15.61 13.38
C TYR A 10 -12.95 -15.83 11.87
N HIS A 11 -12.17 -16.75 11.28
CA HIS A 11 -12.18 -17.03 9.85
C HIS A 11 -13.18 -18.14 9.44
N LEU A 12 -13.89 -18.76 10.37
CA LEU A 12 -14.89 -19.77 10.02
C LEU A 12 -16.01 -19.18 9.13
N GLY A 13 -16.18 -19.74 7.93
CA GLY A 13 -17.19 -19.28 6.97
C GLY A 13 -16.79 -18.07 6.12
N GLY A 14 -15.53 -17.62 6.22
CA GLY A 14 -15.03 -16.46 5.49
C GLY A 14 -15.39 -15.12 6.14
N LYS A 15 -15.02 -14.02 5.49
CA LYS A 15 -15.19 -12.64 5.99
C LYS A 15 -16.04 -11.76 5.06
N ILE A 16 -16.39 -12.27 3.89
CA ILE A 16 -17.12 -11.53 2.86
C ILE A 16 -18.51 -12.16 2.68
N ASP A 17 -19.51 -11.30 2.57
CA ASP A 17 -20.88 -11.65 2.21
C ASP A 17 -21.35 -10.75 1.06
N ILE A 18 -22.24 -11.28 0.21
CA ILE A 18 -22.84 -10.55 -0.91
C ILE A 18 -24.33 -10.43 -0.65
N LYS A 19 -24.83 -9.19 -0.67
CA LYS A 19 -26.27 -8.92 -0.56
C LYS A 19 -26.73 -7.93 -1.63
N PRO A 20 -28.00 -8.02 -2.09
CA PRO A 20 -28.57 -7.04 -3.00
C PRO A 20 -28.50 -5.63 -2.42
N SER A 21 -28.09 -4.66 -3.24
CA SER A 21 -28.07 -3.23 -2.88
C SER A 21 -29.40 -2.52 -3.23
N LYS A 22 -30.31 -3.20 -3.95
CA LYS A 22 -31.61 -2.70 -4.35
C LYS A 22 -32.70 -3.59 -3.77
N PRO A 23 -33.94 -3.09 -3.57
CA PRO A 23 -35.06 -3.91 -3.13
C PRO A 23 -35.33 -5.07 -4.10
N MET A 24 -35.65 -6.26 -3.55
CA MET A 24 -36.06 -7.45 -4.30
C MET A 24 -37.18 -8.17 -3.53
N ASN A 25 -38.21 -7.41 -3.14
CA ASN A 25 -39.26 -7.88 -2.25
C ASN A 25 -40.62 -8.08 -2.95
N SER A 26 -40.71 -7.72 -4.23
CA SER A 26 -41.96 -7.81 -5.01
C SER A 26 -41.70 -8.34 -6.43
N SER A 27 -42.78 -8.80 -7.10
CA SER A 27 -42.71 -9.19 -8.52
C SER A 27 -42.30 -8.00 -9.42
N HIS A 28 -42.68 -6.79 -9.03
CA HIS A 28 -42.27 -5.60 -9.74
C HIS A 28 -40.73 -5.37 -9.58
N ASP A 29 -40.19 -5.46 -8.37
CA ASP A 29 -38.72 -5.34 -8.16
C ASP A 29 -37.97 -6.39 -8.99
N LEU A 30 -38.46 -7.62 -9.01
CA LEU A 30 -37.87 -8.70 -9.79
C LEU A 30 -37.91 -8.40 -11.30
N SER A 31 -39.02 -7.84 -11.79
CA SER A 31 -39.12 -7.44 -13.22
C SER A 31 -38.15 -6.33 -13.61
N LEU A 32 -37.83 -5.43 -12.69
CA LEU A 32 -36.82 -4.40 -12.91
C LEU A 32 -35.41 -4.94 -12.80
N ALA A 33 -35.15 -5.78 -11.78
CA ALA A 33 -33.81 -6.27 -11.48
C ALA A 33 -33.34 -7.35 -12.47
N TYR A 34 -34.28 -8.08 -13.10
CA TYR A 34 -33.96 -9.17 -14.01
C TYR A 34 -34.83 -9.10 -15.28
N SER A 35 -35.77 -10.00 -15.48
CA SER A 35 -36.54 -10.03 -16.74
C SER A 35 -37.93 -9.43 -16.53
N PRO A 36 -38.41 -8.52 -17.43
CA PRO A 36 -37.79 -8.06 -18.67
C PRO A 36 -36.91 -6.78 -18.55
N GLY A 37 -36.99 -6.04 -17.42
CA GLY A 37 -36.44 -4.69 -17.27
C GLY A 37 -34.93 -4.59 -17.45
N VAL A 38 -34.16 -5.64 -17.12
CA VAL A 38 -32.69 -5.68 -17.27
C VAL A 38 -32.21 -5.48 -18.72
N ALA A 39 -33.08 -5.69 -19.72
CA ALA A 39 -32.73 -5.48 -21.12
C ALA A 39 -32.40 -4.01 -21.41
N GLU A 40 -33.07 -3.06 -20.75
CA GLU A 40 -32.88 -1.63 -21.02
C GLU A 40 -31.45 -1.17 -20.68
N PRO A 41 -30.92 -1.34 -19.46
CA PRO A 41 -29.54 -0.97 -19.19
C PRO A 41 -28.53 -1.76 -20.04
N CYS A 42 -28.82 -2.99 -20.47
CA CYS A 42 -27.94 -3.72 -21.39
C CYS A 42 -27.88 -3.05 -22.77
N ILE A 43 -29.01 -2.58 -23.32
CA ILE A 43 -29.08 -1.87 -24.60
C ILE A 43 -28.33 -0.54 -24.50
N GLU A 44 -28.54 0.22 -23.44
CA GLU A 44 -27.84 1.48 -23.20
C GLU A 44 -26.30 1.27 -23.12
N ILE A 45 -25.84 0.29 -22.36
CA ILE A 45 -24.41 -0.03 -22.22
C ILE A 45 -23.83 -0.51 -23.57
N ALA A 46 -24.58 -1.31 -24.34
CA ALA A 46 -24.14 -1.77 -25.66
C ALA A 46 -23.96 -0.61 -26.64
N SER A 47 -24.76 0.45 -26.53
CA SER A 47 -24.64 1.67 -27.33
C SER A 47 -23.48 2.58 -26.87
N ASN A 48 -23.17 2.57 -25.56
CA ASN A 48 -22.12 3.37 -24.97
C ASN A 48 -21.55 2.64 -23.73
N ASN A 49 -20.40 2.02 -23.87
CA ASN A 49 -19.73 1.24 -22.80
C ASN A 49 -19.45 2.03 -21.52
N GLU A 50 -19.37 3.37 -21.60
CA GLU A 50 -19.17 4.24 -20.44
C GLU A 50 -20.34 4.18 -19.45
N LEU A 51 -21.54 3.83 -19.93
CA LEU A 51 -22.73 3.68 -19.09
C LEU A 51 -22.67 2.47 -18.16
N ALA A 52 -21.70 1.56 -18.34
CA ALA A 52 -21.42 0.50 -17.38
C ALA A 52 -21.05 1.07 -16.00
N TYR A 53 -20.40 2.22 -15.95
CA TYR A 53 -20.10 2.92 -14.68
C TYR A 53 -21.34 3.55 -14.01
N THR A 54 -22.41 3.77 -14.77
CA THR A 54 -23.67 4.32 -14.25
C THR A 54 -24.65 3.23 -13.82
N TYR A 55 -24.80 2.19 -14.65
CA TYR A 55 -25.84 1.18 -14.48
C TYR A 55 -25.39 -0.10 -13.79
N THR A 56 -24.08 -0.21 -13.47
CA THR A 56 -23.53 -1.36 -12.72
C THR A 56 -22.70 -0.93 -11.52
N ASN A 57 -22.19 -1.89 -10.75
CA ASN A 57 -21.28 -1.62 -9.64
C ASN A 57 -19.83 -1.35 -10.08
N LYS A 58 -19.53 -1.34 -11.39
CA LYS A 58 -18.17 -1.17 -11.95
C LYS A 58 -17.47 0.08 -11.41
N ALA A 59 -18.20 1.18 -11.24
CA ALA A 59 -17.64 2.45 -10.76
C ALA A 59 -17.02 2.35 -9.35
N ASN A 60 -17.47 1.41 -8.54
CA ASN A 60 -17.04 1.22 -7.16
C ASN A 60 -16.60 -0.22 -6.87
N LEU A 61 -15.94 -0.87 -7.81
CA LEU A 61 -15.54 -2.26 -7.69
C LEU A 61 -14.09 -2.48 -8.11
N VAL A 62 -13.26 -3.05 -7.22
CA VAL A 62 -11.87 -3.41 -7.44
C VAL A 62 -11.70 -4.93 -7.45
N ALA A 63 -10.92 -5.46 -8.39
CA ALA A 63 -10.41 -6.82 -8.32
C ALA A 63 -9.13 -6.85 -7.48
N ILE A 64 -9.05 -7.77 -6.52
CA ILE A 64 -7.80 -8.12 -5.84
C ILE A 64 -7.30 -9.39 -6.50
N VAL A 65 -6.19 -9.32 -7.23
CA VAL A 65 -5.66 -10.46 -7.97
C VAL A 65 -4.36 -10.94 -7.33
N SER A 66 -4.33 -12.23 -6.98
CA SER A 66 -3.16 -12.87 -6.37
C SER A 66 -2.93 -14.27 -6.94
N ASP A 67 -1.66 -14.66 -7.08
CA ASP A 67 -1.26 -16.04 -7.31
C ASP A 67 -0.69 -16.71 -6.03
N GLY A 68 -0.67 -15.99 -4.91
CA GLY A 68 -0.20 -16.46 -3.62
C GLY A 68 1.30 -16.77 -3.56
N SER A 69 2.11 -16.18 -4.46
CA SER A 69 3.54 -16.50 -4.56
C SER A 69 4.43 -15.71 -3.59
N ALA A 70 3.88 -14.71 -2.87
CA ALA A 70 4.64 -13.88 -1.91
C ALA A 70 3.79 -13.42 -0.72
N VAL A 71 3.07 -14.34 -0.10
CA VAL A 71 2.07 -14.03 0.95
C VAL A 71 2.74 -13.67 2.26
N LEU A 72 2.62 -12.40 2.68
CA LEU A 72 3.16 -11.88 3.96
C LEU A 72 4.57 -12.42 4.27
N GLY A 73 4.81 -12.92 5.49
CA GLY A 73 6.06 -13.61 5.87
C GLY A 73 6.06 -15.12 5.58
N LEU A 74 5.03 -15.64 4.88
CA LEU A 74 4.86 -17.08 4.60
C LEU A 74 5.49 -17.51 3.27
N GLY A 75 5.74 -16.55 2.36
CA GLY A 75 6.30 -16.81 1.04
C GLY A 75 5.30 -17.41 0.06
N ASN A 76 5.75 -18.32 -0.79
CA ASN A 76 4.90 -18.97 -1.79
C ASN A 76 4.08 -20.09 -1.13
N ILE A 77 2.82 -19.81 -0.84
CA ILE A 77 1.85 -20.77 -0.29
C ILE A 77 0.75 -21.14 -1.29
N GLY A 78 0.76 -20.52 -2.48
CA GLY A 78 -0.18 -20.76 -3.56
C GLY A 78 -1.51 -20.01 -3.42
N ALA A 79 -2.25 -20.00 -4.51
CA ALA A 79 -3.49 -19.23 -4.65
C ALA A 79 -4.53 -19.57 -3.57
N GLN A 80 -4.85 -20.84 -3.40
CA GLN A 80 -5.91 -21.25 -2.46
C GLN A 80 -5.59 -20.86 -1.00
N ALA A 81 -4.33 -21.01 -0.57
CA ALA A 81 -3.94 -20.70 0.80
C ALA A 81 -3.83 -19.18 1.06
N SER A 82 -3.71 -18.35 0.00
CA SER A 82 -3.70 -16.89 0.12
C SER A 82 -5.08 -16.28 0.37
N LYS A 83 -6.17 -17.00 0.05
CA LYS A 83 -7.54 -16.49 0.13
C LYS A 83 -7.91 -15.81 1.45
N PRO A 84 -7.55 -16.31 2.64
CA PRO A 84 -7.88 -15.59 3.89
C PRO A 84 -7.25 -14.19 3.98
N VAL A 85 -6.09 -13.97 3.36
CA VAL A 85 -5.44 -12.65 3.30
C VAL A 85 -6.21 -11.75 2.33
N MET A 86 -6.57 -12.25 1.15
CA MET A 86 -7.27 -11.49 0.11
C MET A 86 -8.68 -11.09 0.54
N GLU A 87 -9.43 -11.97 1.21
CA GLU A 87 -10.69 -11.58 1.87
C GLU A 87 -10.47 -10.46 2.90
N GLY A 88 -9.40 -10.55 3.68
CA GLY A 88 -9.02 -9.48 4.60
C GLY A 88 -8.80 -8.16 3.88
N LYS A 89 -8.07 -8.19 2.77
CA LYS A 89 -7.82 -7.02 1.91
C LYS A 89 -9.12 -6.41 1.38
N ALA A 90 -10.06 -7.22 0.90
CA ALA A 90 -11.37 -6.76 0.45
C ALA A 90 -12.18 -6.11 1.58
N CYS A 91 -12.15 -6.68 2.79
CA CYS A 91 -12.76 -6.07 3.98
C CYS A 91 -12.16 -4.69 4.29
N LEU A 92 -10.82 -4.52 4.14
CA LEU A 92 -10.16 -3.24 4.38
C LEU A 92 -10.57 -2.19 3.32
N PHE A 93 -10.67 -2.55 2.04
CA PHE A 93 -11.21 -1.68 1.00
C PHE A 93 -12.61 -1.16 1.37
N LYS A 94 -13.49 -2.08 1.77
CA LYS A 94 -14.87 -1.72 2.15
C LYS A 94 -14.91 -0.87 3.41
N LYS A 95 -14.20 -1.29 4.46
CA LYS A 95 -14.25 -0.65 5.77
C LYS A 95 -13.73 0.78 5.75
N PHE A 96 -12.60 1.02 5.09
CA PHE A 96 -11.90 2.29 5.18
C PHE A 96 -12.27 3.28 4.06
N ALA A 97 -12.58 2.77 2.86
CA ALA A 97 -12.83 3.64 1.71
C ALA A 97 -14.21 3.45 1.07
N ASP A 98 -15.04 2.56 1.60
CA ASP A 98 -16.32 2.16 1.00
C ASP A 98 -16.20 1.70 -0.47
N VAL A 99 -15.08 1.09 -0.81
CA VAL A 99 -14.83 0.46 -2.10
C VAL A 99 -15.20 -1.02 -2.00
N ASN A 100 -16.06 -1.50 -2.90
CA ASN A 100 -16.32 -2.92 -3.02
C ASN A 100 -15.11 -3.61 -3.66
N ALA A 101 -14.77 -4.80 -3.20
CA ALA A 101 -13.66 -5.56 -3.77
C ALA A 101 -14.01 -7.05 -3.81
N TYR A 102 -13.62 -7.70 -4.92
CA TYR A 102 -13.65 -9.16 -5.04
C TYR A 102 -12.23 -9.69 -5.08
N ASP A 103 -11.96 -10.67 -4.24
CA ASP A 103 -10.71 -11.41 -4.21
C ASP A 103 -10.74 -12.55 -5.24
N LEU A 104 -9.72 -12.57 -6.07
CA LEU A 104 -9.56 -13.47 -7.21
C LEU A 104 -8.18 -14.13 -7.11
N GLU A 105 -8.14 -15.25 -6.41
CA GLU A 105 -6.95 -16.09 -6.32
C GLU A 105 -6.86 -16.97 -7.56
N ILE A 106 -5.75 -16.90 -8.28
CA ILE A 106 -5.59 -17.57 -9.57
C ILE A 106 -4.43 -18.57 -9.59
N GLU A 107 -4.70 -19.74 -10.14
CA GLU A 107 -3.66 -20.71 -10.51
C GLU A 107 -3.03 -20.25 -11.82
N ALA A 108 -1.92 -19.52 -11.73
CA ALA A 108 -1.19 -19.03 -12.90
C ALA A 108 0.30 -19.35 -12.77
N HIS A 109 0.89 -19.79 -13.87
CA HIS A 109 2.26 -20.29 -13.91
C HIS A 109 3.22 -19.35 -14.67
N SER A 110 2.68 -18.31 -15.32
CA SER A 110 3.47 -17.35 -16.09
C SER A 110 2.96 -15.91 -15.94
N ILE A 111 3.80 -14.96 -16.33
CA ILE A 111 3.44 -13.53 -16.41
C ILE A 111 2.30 -13.33 -17.38
N GLU A 112 2.37 -13.99 -18.55
CA GLU A 112 1.40 -13.88 -19.63
C GLU A 112 0.01 -14.35 -19.21
N GLU A 113 -0.09 -15.41 -18.40
CA GLU A 113 -1.36 -15.91 -17.87
C GLU A 113 -2.00 -14.91 -16.92
N ILE A 114 -1.24 -14.31 -16.00
CA ILE A 114 -1.74 -13.29 -15.08
C ILE A 114 -2.20 -12.04 -15.84
N VAL A 115 -1.39 -11.58 -16.80
CA VAL A 115 -1.72 -10.42 -17.63
C VAL A 115 -2.97 -10.67 -18.47
N ALA A 116 -3.08 -11.86 -19.09
CA ALA A 116 -4.26 -12.23 -19.88
C ALA A 116 -5.52 -12.30 -19.00
N PHE A 117 -5.43 -12.87 -17.81
CA PHE A 117 -6.52 -12.92 -16.84
C PHE A 117 -6.97 -11.50 -16.45
N CYS A 118 -6.05 -10.62 -16.06
CA CYS A 118 -6.36 -9.24 -15.69
C CYS A 118 -7.05 -8.47 -16.84
N LYS A 119 -6.58 -8.65 -18.09
CA LYS A 119 -7.21 -8.06 -19.28
C LYS A 119 -8.62 -8.60 -19.50
N ALA A 120 -8.82 -9.90 -19.30
CA ALA A 120 -10.13 -10.54 -19.50
C ALA A 120 -11.20 -10.06 -18.50
N ILE A 121 -10.83 -9.79 -17.26
CA ILE A 121 -11.76 -9.33 -16.20
C ILE A 121 -11.97 -7.81 -16.19
N ALA A 122 -11.12 -7.02 -16.83
CA ALA A 122 -11.18 -5.55 -16.82
C ALA A 122 -12.55 -4.94 -17.17
N PRO A 123 -13.39 -5.53 -18.05
CA PRO A 123 -14.74 -5.02 -18.30
C PRO A 123 -15.61 -4.96 -17.05
N THR A 124 -15.41 -5.84 -16.07
CA THR A 124 -16.22 -5.92 -14.84
C THR A 124 -15.79 -4.89 -13.78
N PHE A 125 -14.50 -4.56 -13.73
CA PHE A 125 -13.93 -3.81 -12.60
C PHE A 125 -13.58 -2.36 -12.96
N GLY A 126 -13.70 -1.47 -11.98
CA GLY A 126 -13.23 -0.10 -12.06
C GLY A 126 -11.73 0.05 -11.80
N GLY A 127 -11.09 -0.96 -11.19
CA GLY A 127 -9.65 -1.00 -10.94
C GLY A 127 -9.16 -2.39 -10.55
N ILE A 128 -7.85 -2.59 -10.56
CA ILE A 128 -7.20 -3.86 -10.19
C ILE A 128 -6.10 -3.59 -9.16
N ASN A 129 -6.20 -4.23 -8.01
CA ASN A 129 -5.13 -4.33 -7.03
C ASN A 129 -4.42 -5.68 -7.20
N LEU A 130 -3.16 -5.64 -7.59
CA LEU A 130 -2.31 -6.83 -7.58
C LEU A 130 -1.75 -7.01 -6.17
N GLU A 131 -1.80 -8.24 -5.64
CA GLU A 131 -1.43 -8.54 -4.26
C GLU A 131 -0.63 -9.82 -4.16
N ASP A 132 0.38 -9.84 -3.28
CA ASP A 132 1.17 -11.03 -2.93
C ASP A 132 1.76 -11.79 -4.14
N ILE A 133 2.11 -11.05 -5.20
CA ILE A 133 2.80 -11.56 -6.39
C ILE A 133 4.29 -11.30 -6.24
N SER A 134 5.10 -12.35 -6.32
CA SER A 134 6.53 -12.27 -6.05
C SER A 134 7.32 -11.45 -7.06
N ALA A 135 8.36 -10.74 -6.59
CA ALA A 135 9.36 -10.13 -7.45
C ALA A 135 10.30 -11.23 -8.05
N PRO A 136 10.81 -11.04 -9.30
CA PRO A 136 10.68 -9.85 -10.12
C PRO A 136 9.42 -9.79 -11.01
N LYS A 137 8.64 -10.90 -11.12
CA LYS A 137 7.50 -10.98 -12.06
C LYS A 137 6.42 -9.91 -11.82
N CYS A 138 6.21 -9.49 -10.57
CA CYS A 138 5.23 -8.45 -10.24
C CYS A 138 5.50 -7.12 -10.97
N PHE A 139 6.76 -6.76 -11.20
CA PHE A 139 7.12 -5.54 -11.93
C PHE A 139 6.68 -5.61 -13.41
N GLU A 140 6.92 -6.76 -14.05
CA GLU A 140 6.58 -6.98 -15.45
C GLU A 140 5.06 -7.07 -15.66
N ILE A 141 4.36 -7.74 -14.74
CA ILE A 141 2.88 -7.84 -14.76
C ILE A 141 2.27 -6.45 -14.63
N GLU A 142 2.68 -5.67 -13.62
CA GLU A 142 2.14 -4.32 -13.41
C GLU A 142 2.42 -3.42 -14.62
N ALA A 143 3.64 -3.46 -15.16
CA ALA A 143 4.02 -2.68 -16.35
C ALA A 143 3.17 -3.02 -17.58
N ALA A 144 2.88 -4.32 -17.80
CA ALA A 144 2.06 -4.78 -18.94
C ALA A 144 0.57 -4.42 -18.82
N LEU A 145 0.12 -3.95 -17.65
CA LEU A 145 -1.27 -3.58 -17.38
C LEU A 145 -1.51 -2.07 -17.29
N GLN A 146 -0.47 -1.23 -17.43
CA GLN A 146 -0.60 0.23 -17.27
C GLN A 146 -1.48 0.91 -18.33
N ASP A 147 -1.66 0.28 -19.50
CA ASP A 147 -2.50 0.81 -20.57
C ASP A 147 -3.89 0.14 -20.66
N LEU A 148 -4.33 -0.48 -19.55
CA LEU A 148 -5.62 -1.18 -19.49
C LEU A 148 -6.84 -0.22 -19.49
N GLY A 149 -6.62 1.06 -19.26
CA GLY A 149 -7.67 2.10 -19.22
C GLY A 149 -8.42 2.18 -17.89
N ILE A 150 -8.02 1.40 -16.91
CA ILE A 150 -8.47 1.44 -15.50
C ILE A 150 -7.24 1.45 -14.57
N PRO A 151 -7.34 2.00 -13.34
CA PRO A 151 -6.23 2.02 -12.40
C PRO A 151 -5.79 0.59 -12.02
N VAL A 152 -4.50 0.33 -12.19
CA VAL A 152 -3.82 -0.91 -11.74
C VAL A 152 -2.67 -0.53 -10.83
N MET A 153 -2.56 -1.21 -9.67
CA MET A 153 -1.48 -1.00 -8.71
C MET A 153 -1.14 -2.31 -8.00
N HIS A 154 0.15 -2.59 -7.84
CA HIS A 154 0.64 -3.67 -6.99
C HIS A 154 0.92 -3.11 -5.59
N ASP A 155 0.10 -3.47 -4.60
CA ASP A 155 0.17 -2.86 -3.27
C ASP A 155 1.48 -3.16 -2.52
N ASP A 156 2.02 -4.37 -2.64
CA ASP A 156 3.30 -4.71 -2.00
C ASP A 156 4.47 -3.89 -2.52
N GLN A 157 4.41 -3.40 -3.76
CA GLN A 157 5.39 -2.46 -4.27
C GLN A 157 5.11 -1.06 -3.70
N HIS A 158 3.93 -0.53 -3.99
CA HIS A 158 3.64 0.90 -3.86
C HIS A 158 3.05 1.29 -2.52
N GLY A 159 2.26 0.42 -1.87
CA GLY A 159 1.68 0.69 -0.56
C GLY A 159 2.77 0.97 0.47
N THR A 160 3.71 0.04 0.64
CA THR A 160 4.83 0.21 1.58
C THR A 160 5.70 1.42 1.23
N ALA A 161 5.98 1.65 -0.07
CA ALA A 161 6.74 2.80 -0.51
C ALA A 161 6.06 4.13 -0.14
N ILE A 162 4.75 4.26 -0.37
CA ILE A 162 3.97 5.46 -0.05
C ILE A 162 3.95 5.72 1.46
N ILE A 163 3.64 4.69 2.25
CA ILE A 163 3.48 4.84 3.69
C ILE A 163 4.82 5.10 4.39
N SER A 164 5.87 4.38 4.01
CA SER A 164 7.22 4.65 4.55
C SER A 164 7.74 6.02 4.13
N THR A 165 7.40 6.48 2.93
CA THR A 165 7.72 7.85 2.45
C THR A 165 7.02 8.90 3.30
N ALA A 166 5.73 8.73 3.62
CA ALA A 166 5.01 9.66 4.50
C ALA A 166 5.66 9.76 5.89
N GLY A 167 5.97 8.60 6.50
CA GLY A 167 6.68 8.55 7.77
C GLY A 167 8.08 9.18 7.70
N LEU A 168 8.81 8.94 6.61
CA LEU A 168 10.15 9.51 6.41
C LEU A 168 10.11 11.03 6.25
N MET A 169 9.14 11.59 5.51
CA MET A 169 8.98 13.05 5.40
C MET A 169 8.89 13.71 6.77
N ASN A 170 8.07 13.18 7.64
CA ASN A 170 7.88 13.70 8.99
C ASN A 170 9.08 13.43 9.90
N ALA A 171 9.73 12.28 9.76
CA ALA A 171 10.95 11.98 10.49
C ALA A 171 12.11 12.93 10.12
N MET A 172 12.21 13.31 8.85
CA MET A 172 13.20 14.33 8.43
C MET A 172 12.90 15.71 9.01
N GLU A 173 11.64 16.12 9.05
CA GLU A 173 11.23 17.38 9.68
C GLU A 173 11.55 17.39 11.18
N ILE A 174 11.24 16.31 11.90
CA ILE A 174 11.50 16.19 13.35
C ILE A 174 13.02 16.19 13.66
N SER A 175 13.82 15.49 12.86
CA SER A 175 15.26 15.38 13.05
C SER A 175 16.05 16.58 12.48
N GLY A 176 15.41 17.43 11.67
CA GLY A 176 16.06 18.55 10.98
C GLY A 176 17.01 18.12 9.86
N LYS A 177 16.93 16.88 9.39
CA LYS A 177 17.78 16.35 8.33
C LYS A 177 17.19 16.64 6.94
N LYS A 178 18.06 16.72 5.93
CA LYS A 178 17.66 16.93 4.54
C LYS A 178 17.83 15.65 3.74
N PHE A 179 16.90 15.41 2.81
CA PHE A 179 16.89 14.22 1.97
C PHE A 179 18.21 14.01 1.19
N GLU A 180 18.82 15.09 0.73
CA GLU A 180 20.06 15.02 -0.06
C GLU A 180 21.30 14.64 0.75
N GLU A 181 21.23 14.73 2.07
CA GLU A 181 22.35 14.55 2.99
C GLU A 181 22.31 13.20 3.71
N ILE A 182 21.13 12.52 3.75
CA ILE A 182 20.98 11.29 4.50
C ILE A 182 21.50 10.06 3.77
N LYS A 183 21.98 9.10 4.58
CA LYS A 183 22.27 7.74 4.15
C LYS A 183 21.13 6.79 4.52
N VAL A 184 20.54 6.18 3.53
CA VAL A 184 19.45 5.21 3.68
C VAL A 184 19.94 3.80 3.40
N VAL A 185 19.68 2.88 4.32
CA VAL A 185 19.90 1.44 4.14
C VAL A 185 18.56 0.74 4.05
N VAL A 186 18.31 0.07 2.95
CA VAL A 186 17.09 -0.73 2.71
C VAL A 186 17.45 -2.20 2.74
N SER A 187 16.97 -2.92 3.74
CA SER A 187 17.14 -4.37 3.85
C SER A 187 15.93 -5.08 3.24
N GLY A 188 16.17 -5.74 2.12
CA GLY A 188 15.15 -6.36 1.27
C GLY A 188 15.08 -5.69 -0.10
N ALA A 189 15.78 -6.25 -1.10
CA ALA A 189 15.78 -5.77 -2.48
C ALA A 189 14.71 -6.47 -3.34
N GLY A 190 13.52 -6.67 -2.77
CA GLY A 190 12.33 -7.19 -3.42
C GLY A 190 11.38 -6.08 -3.90
N ALA A 191 10.09 -6.41 -4.08
CA ALA A 191 9.06 -5.50 -4.58
C ALA A 191 9.00 -4.18 -3.78
N ALA A 192 8.76 -4.26 -2.47
CA ALA A 192 8.66 -3.10 -1.60
C ALA A 192 9.98 -2.30 -1.50
N GLY A 193 11.12 -2.99 -1.41
CA GLY A 193 12.43 -2.35 -1.27
C GLY A 193 12.82 -1.51 -2.48
N ILE A 194 12.64 -2.04 -3.68
CA ILE A 194 12.91 -1.33 -4.94
C ILE A 194 11.96 -0.13 -5.09
N ALA A 195 10.66 -0.33 -4.84
CA ALA A 195 9.68 0.75 -4.95
C ALA A 195 9.93 1.87 -3.92
N SER A 196 10.24 1.52 -2.68
CA SER A 196 10.58 2.50 -1.63
C SER A 196 11.85 3.28 -1.97
N ALA A 197 12.89 2.59 -2.45
CA ALA A 197 14.13 3.24 -2.87
C ALA A 197 13.91 4.22 -4.03
N ARG A 198 13.04 3.88 -5.01
CA ARG A 198 12.65 4.79 -6.09
C ARG A 198 11.93 6.04 -5.55
N MET A 199 10.95 5.87 -4.66
CA MET A 199 10.26 7.00 -4.05
C MET A 199 11.20 7.89 -3.22
N TYR A 200 12.10 7.31 -2.44
CA TYR A 200 13.07 8.07 -1.66
C TYR A 200 14.05 8.84 -2.57
N ARG A 201 14.49 8.23 -3.67
CA ARG A 201 15.31 8.90 -4.69
C ARG A 201 14.56 10.10 -5.32
N ASN A 202 13.25 9.95 -5.57
CA ASN A 202 12.40 11.03 -6.11
C ASN A 202 12.22 12.18 -5.10
N LEU A 203 12.37 11.94 -3.80
CA LEU A 203 12.42 12.98 -2.77
C LEU A 203 13.77 13.68 -2.66
N GLY A 204 14.80 13.21 -3.38
CA GLY A 204 16.14 13.79 -3.38
C GLY A 204 17.19 13.00 -2.60
N VAL A 205 16.86 11.81 -2.05
CA VAL A 205 17.85 10.97 -1.38
C VAL A 205 18.89 10.48 -2.38
N LYS A 206 20.16 10.82 -2.15
CA LYS A 206 21.26 10.49 -3.06
C LYS A 206 22.01 9.22 -2.65
N ASN A 207 22.07 8.92 -1.36
CA ASN A 207 22.82 7.79 -0.84
C ASN A 207 21.86 6.69 -0.33
N ILE A 208 21.51 5.78 -1.21
CA ILE A 208 20.62 4.62 -0.93
C ILE A 208 21.42 3.35 -1.13
N ILE A 209 21.50 2.51 -0.10
CA ILE A 209 22.16 1.22 -0.13
C ILE A 209 21.11 0.13 0.04
N LEU A 210 20.92 -0.69 -1.01
CA LEU A 210 20.09 -1.88 -0.93
C LEU A 210 20.90 -3.09 -0.43
N VAL A 211 20.26 -3.91 0.40
CA VAL A 211 20.83 -5.15 0.92
C VAL A 211 19.84 -6.29 0.67
N ASP A 212 20.29 -7.40 0.10
CA ASP A 212 19.50 -8.61 -0.03
C ASP A 212 20.13 -9.80 0.72
N SER A 213 19.60 -11.00 0.56
CA SER A 213 20.09 -12.22 1.24
C SER A 213 21.56 -12.57 0.90
N LYS A 214 22.12 -11.98 -0.14
CA LYS A 214 23.52 -12.19 -0.56
C LYS A 214 24.44 -11.02 -0.16
N GLY A 215 23.92 -10.01 0.52
CA GLY A 215 24.64 -8.84 0.97
C GLY A 215 24.29 -7.55 0.24
N VAL A 216 25.17 -6.57 0.29
CA VAL A 216 24.97 -5.25 -0.32
C VAL A 216 24.91 -5.35 -1.84
N VAL A 217 23.97 -4.62 -2.44
CA VAL A 217 23.86 -4.42 -3.89
C VAL A 217 24.92 -3.41 -4.32
N ASN A 218 26.14 -3.88 -4.59
CA ASN A 218 27.28 -3.06 -4.96
C ASN A 218 27.91 -3.49 -6.31
N LYS A 219 28.89 -2.74 -6.79
CA LYS A 219 29.56 -2.98 -8.08
C LYS A 219 30.31 -4.31 -8.18
N LYS A 220 30.59 -5.00 -7.06
CA LYS A 220 31.28 -6.28 -7.04
C LYS A 220 30.33 -7.44 -7.41
N ARG A 221 29.01 -7.23 -7.38
CA ARG A 221 27.97 -8.23 -7.63
C ARG A 221 27.72 -8.42 -9.13
N THR A 222 27.63 -9.66 -9.57
CA THR A 222 27.37 -10.05 -10.96
C THR A 222 26.03 -10.78 -11.15
N ASP A 223 25.30 -11.00 -10.05
CA ASP A 223 24.05 -11.76 -10.00
C ASP A 223 22.79 -10.88 -9.90
N LEU A 224 22.93 -9.61 -10.27
CA LEU A 224 21.86 -8.61 -10.10
C LEU A 224 20.91 -8.62 -11.31
N ASN A 225 19.60 -8.63 -11.04
CA ASN A 225 18.60 -8.38 -12.07
C ASN A 225 18.49 -6.87 -12.40
N GLN A 226 17.80 -6.56 -13.49
CA GLN A 226 17.65 -5.17 -13.99
C GLN A 226 17.14 -4.18 -12.94
N TYR A 227 16.26 -4.58 -12.04
CA TYR A 227 15.69 -3.70 -11.00
C TYR A 227 16.69 -3.39 -9.89
N LYS A 228 17.53 -4.37 -9.50
CA LYS A 228 18.61 -4.15 -8.54
C LYS A 228 19.75 -3.34 -9.14
N LEU A 229 20.01 -3.47 -10.45
CA LEU A 229 21.03 -2.68 -11.16
C LEU A 229 20.78 -1.17 -11.06
N GLU A 230 19.53 -0.73 -10.92
CA GLU A 230 19.20 0.70 -10.71
C GLU A 230 19.83 1.31 -9.44
N PHE A 231 20.16 0.46 -8.46
CA PHE A 231 20.62 0.85 -7.12
C PHE A 231 22.00 0.27 -6.78
N VAL A 232 22.79 -0.07 -7.77
CA VAL A 232 24.17 -0.50 -7.54
C VAL A 232 24.97 0.64 -6.90
N SER A 233 25.43 0.41 -5.68
CA SER A 233 26.16 1.39 -4.90
C SER A 233 27.68 1.28 -5.11
N ASP A 234 28.40 2.42 -5.01
CA ASP A 234 29.86 2.51 -5.00
C ASP A 234 30.47 2.20 -3.63
N THR A 235 29.63 1.87 -2.64
CA THR A 235 30.07 1.56 -1.28
C THR A 235 31.05 0.38 -1.25
N GLN A 236 31.98 0.39 -0.32
CA GLN A 236 32.87 -0.75 -0.05
C GLN A 236 32.24 -1.79 0.88
N ALA A 237 31.08 -1.45 1.49
CA ALA A 237 30.34 -2.37 2.33
C ALA A 237 29.85 -3.59 1.54
N ASP A 238 30.04 -4.77 2.10
CA ASP A 238 29.56 -6.04 1.54
C ASP A 238 28.41 -6.64 2.36
N THR A 239 28.31 -6.26 3.64
CA THR A 239 27.32 -6.78 4.60
C THR A 239 26.36 -5.71 5.08
N LEU A 240 25.19 -6.14 5.63
CA LEU A 240 24.25 -5.22 6.29
C LEU A 240 24.94 -4.45 7.42
N LYS A 241 25.75 -5.13 8.25
CA LYS A 241 26.46 -4.51 9.38
C LYS A 241 27.36 -3.37 8.94
N GLU A 242 28.11 -3.56 7.88
CA GLU A 242 28.96 -2.51 7.32
C GLU A 242 28.16 -1.37 6.71
N ALA A 243 27.03 -1.68 6.06
CA ALA A 243 26.13 -0.69 5.50
C ALA A 243 25.48 0.19 6.57
N MET A 244 25.17 -0.36 7.75
CA MET A 244 24.50 0.33 8.86
C MET A 244 25.35 1.42 9.52
N LYS A 245 26.68 1.34 9.39
CA LYS A 245 27.58 2.35 9.97
C LYS A 245 27.25 3.74 9.42
N ASP A 246 27.01 4.70 10.32
CA ASP A 246 26.63 6.08 10.00
C ASP A 246 25.37 6.20 9.12
N ALA A 247 24.48 5.20 9.13
CA ALA A 247 23.19 5.26 8.45
C ALA A 247 22.22 6.17 9.20
N ASP A 248 21.54 7.07 8.49
CA ASP A 248 20.49 7.92 9.04
C ASP A 248 19.14 7.19 9.10
N VAL A 249 18.88 6.34 8.12
CA VAL A 249 17.62 5.65 7.95
C VAL A 249 17.88 4.18 7.67
N PHE A 250 17.19 3.32 8.40
CA PHE A 250 17.03 1.90 8.11
C PHE A 250 15.58 1.62 7.73
N LEU A 251 15.38 1.02 6.56
CA LEU A 251 14.10 0.48 6.10
C LEU A 251 14.21 -1.05 5.99
N GLY A 252 13.58 -1.76 6.92
CA GLY A 252 13.54 -3.22 6.96
C GLY A 252 12.30 -3.77 6.27
N LEU A 253 12.53 -4.62 5.26
CA LEU A 253 11.53 -5.25 4.39
C LEU A 253 11.94 -6.70 4.07
N SER A 254 12.57 -7.39 5.01
CA SER A 254 13.22 -8.65 4.72
C SER A 254 12.91 -9.77 5.73
N ALA A 255 13.70 -9.91 6.76
CA ALA A 255 13.62 -11.04 7.67
C ALA A 255 13.61 -10.59 9.14
N PRO A 256 12.98 -11.35 10.02
CA PRO A 256 12.91 -11.00 11.43
C PRO A 256 14.28 -11.01 12.10
N LYS A 257 14.48 -10.11 13.06
CA LYS A 257 15.61 -10.09 14.02
C LYS A 257 17.00 -10.02 13.35
N ILE A 258 17.13 -9.29 12.25
CA ILE A 258 18.41 -9.14 11.53
C ILE A 258 19.27 -7.97 12.03
N LEU A 259 18.70 -7.02 12.78
CA LEU A 259 19.45 -5.93 13.40
C LEU A 259 19.91 -6.32 14.80
N ASP A 260 21.21 -6.28 15.04
CA ASP A 260 21.80 -6.43 16.35
C ASP A 260 22.06 -5.07 17.04
N ASP A 261 22.43 -5.12 18.33
CA ASP A 261 22.67 -3.93 19.15
C ASP A 261 23.83 -3.07 18.57
N GLU A 262 24.86 -3.70 18.00
CA GLU A 262 26.01 -3.01 17.43
C GLU A 262 25.64 -2.22 16.17
N MET A 263 24.83 -2.81 15.29
CA MET A 263 24.31 -2.15 14.10
C MET A 263 23.50 -0.89 14.48
N ILE A 264 22.60 -1.01 15.47
CA ILE A 264 21.78 0.11 15.94
C ILE A 264 22.62 1.23 16.54
N LEU A 265 23.63 0.86 17.35
CA LEU A 265 24.54 1.84 17.96
C LEU A 265 25.45 2.52 16.94
N SER A 266 25.76 1.87 15.80
CA SER A 266 26.60 2.40 14.75
C SER A 266 25.91 3.44 13.84
N MET A 267 24.59 3.57 13.94
CA MET A 267 23.83 4.55 13.15
C MET A 267 24.13 5.99 13.53
N ALA A 268 23.88 6.90 12.61
CA ALA A 268 24.00 8.34 12.81
C ALA A 268 23.11 8.84 13.97
N LYS A 269 23.31 10.08 14.40
CA LYS A 269 22.46 10.73 15.41
C LYS A 269 21.03 10.87 14.91
N ASP A 270 20.04 10.77 15.82
CA ASP A 270 18.61 10.85 15.53
C ASP A 270 18.22 9.92 14.36
N PRO A 271 18.47 8.59 14.47
CA PRO A 271 18.22 7.66 13.38
C PRO A 271 16.71 7.36 13.23
N VAL A 272 16.31 7.02 12.00
CA VAL A 272 14.99 6.53 11.69
C VAL A 272 15.09 5.02 11.43
N ILE A 273 14.30 4.23 12.14
CA ILE A 273 14.30 2.77 12.03
C ILE A 273 12.86 2.31 11.73
N PHE A 274 12.57 2.02 10.48
CA PHE A 274 11.33 1.40 10.06
C PHE A 274 11.56 -0.09 9.84
N ALA A 275 11.17 -0.91 10.83
CA ALA A 275 11.32 -2.36 10.84
C ALA A 275 9.96 -2.99 10.50
N LEU A 276 9.74 -3.31 9.23
CA LEU A 276 8.40 -3.60 8.70
C LEU A 276 8.15 -5.07 8.38
N ALA A 277 9.11 -5.96 8.62
CA ALA A 277 8.89 -7.40 8.46
C ALA A 277 7.73 -7.90 9.35
N ASN A 278 6.89 -8.76 8.80
CA ASN A 278 5.74 -9.33 9.47
C ASN A 278 5.85 -10.87 9.55
N PRO A 279 5.38 -11.51 10.65
CA PRO A 279 4.76 -10.91 11.84
C PRO A 279 5.78 -10.39 12.89
N ILE A 280 7.06 -10.70 12.73
CA ILE A 280 8.14 -10.29 13.63
C ILE A 280 9.04 -9.31 12.88
N PRO A 281 9.25 -8.08 13.40
CA PRO A 281 10.09 -7.08 12.75
C PRO A 281 11.59 -7.43 12.79
N GLU A 282 12.39 -6.73 11.99
CA GLU A 282 13.86 -6.84 11.94
C GLU A 282 14.52 -6.53 13.29
N VAL A 283 13.88 -5.69 14.08
CA VAL A 283 14.23 -5.39 15.48
C VAL A 283 12.97 -5.00 16.24
N MET A 284 12.88 -5.40 17.49
CA MET A 284 11.77 -4.99 18.36
C MET A 284 11.97 -3.54 18.82
N PRO A 285 10.90 -2.70 18.83
CA PRO A 285 11.00 -1.30 19.26
C PRO A 285 11.59 -1.12 20.66
N GLU A 286 11.35 -2.03 21.60
CA GLU A 286 11.88 -1.99 22.95
C GLU A 286 13.42 -2.12 22.97
N ALA A 287 13.98 -2.91 22.06
CA ALA A 287 15.42 -3.05 21.93
C ALA A 287 16.05 -1.74 21.43
N VAL A 288 15.41 -1.09 20.45
CA VAL A 288 15.86 0.22 19.97
C VAL A 288 15.75 1.28 21.06
N ALA A 289 14.62 1.37 21.77
CA ALA A 289 14.38 2.36 22.82
C ALA A 289 15.39 2.26 23.98
N ARG A 290 15.87 1.04 24.27
CA ARG A 290 16.92 0.80 25.26
C ARG A 290 18.27 1.40 24.83
N LEU A 291 18.60 1.31 23.54
CA LEU A 291 19.90 1.67 23.00
C LEU A 291 19.95 3.12 22.50
N ARG A 292 18.87 3.59 21.88
CA ARG A 292 18.81 4.86 21.16
C ARG A 292 17.51 5.61 21.48
N LYS A 293 17.55 6.44 22.52
CA LYS A 293 16.42 7.31 22.92
C LYS A 293 16.14 8.42 21.89
N ASP A 294 17.10 8.70 21.04
CA ASP A 294 16.99 9.67 19.97
C ASP A 294 16.30 9.10 18.70
N ALA A 295 16.17 7.79 18.57
CA ALA A 295 15.59 7.15 17.39
C ALA A 295 14.09 7.45 17.20
N ILE A 296 13.68 7.52 15.92
CA ILE A 296 12.29 7.44 15.49
C ILE A 296 12.06 6.02 14.99
N VAL A 297 11.11 5.31 15.60
CA VAL A 297 10.87 3.89 15.31
C VAL A 297 9.47 3.69 14.76
N GLY A 298 9.34 2.94 13.65
CA GLY A 298 8.08 2.49 13.09
C GLY A 298 8.09 1.00 12.79
N THR A 299 6.92 0.35 12.86
CA THR A 299 6.72 -1.06 12.53
C THR A 299 5.44 -1.27 11.73
N GLY A 300 5.28 -2.43 11.08
CA GLY A 300 4.01 -2.82 10.45
C GLY A 300 2.91 -3.17 11.44
N ARG A 301 3.24 -3.34 12.73
CA ARG A 301 2.33 -3.84 13.77
C ARG A 301 1.45 -2.72 14.35
N SER A 302 0.19 -3.08 14.65
CA SER A 302 -0.81 -2.16 15.20
C SER A 302 -0.63 -1.84 16.70
N ASP A 303 0.16 -2.63 17.42
CA ASP A 303 0.40 -2.50 18.85
C ASP A 303 1.55 -1.54 19.20
N TYR A 304 2.12 -0.83 18.20
CA TYR A 304 3.18 0.15 18.40
C TYR A 304 2.77 1.57 17.95
N PRO A 305 3.46 2.61 18.45
CA PRO A 305 3.10 4.00 18.20
C PRO A 305 3.04 4.38 16.71
N ASN A 306 4.11 4.13 15.94
CA ASN A 306 4.15 4.40 14.50
C ASN A 306 3.87 3.12 13.72
N GLN A 307 2.59 2.93 13.34
CA GLN A 307 2.18 1.82 12.51
C GLN A 307 2.36 2.17 11.02
N ILE A 308 3.44 1.72 10.42
CA ILE A 308 3.72 1.87 8.99
C ILE A 308 3.04 0.69 8.26
N ASN A 309 1.80 0.87 7.82
CA ASN A 309 0.99 -0.20 7.24
C ASN A 309 0.22 0.28 6.01
N ASN A 310 0.20 -0.55 4.97
CA ASN A 310 -0.39 -0.24 3.66
C ASN A 310 -1.88 0.13 3.72
N VAL A 311 -2.60 -0.26 4.78
CA VAL A 311 -4.01 0.12 4.99
C VAL A 311 -4.24 1.64 5.03
N LEU A 312 -3.21 2.43 5.32
CA LEU A 312 -3.26 3.89 5.23
C LEU A 312 -3.18 4.42 3.79
N GLY A 313 -2.89 3.57 2.81
CA GLY A 313 -2.64 3.97 1.42
C GLY A 313 -3.68 3.42 0.45
N PHE A 314 -3.60 2.11 0.17
CA PHE A 314 -4.29 1.50 -0.97
C PHE A 314 -5.80 1.78 -1.03
N PRO A 315 -6.58 1.72 0.07
CA PRO A 315 -8.02 1.90 -0.04
C PRO A 315 -8.38 3.30 -0.55
N PHE A 316 -7.67 4.29 -0.05
CA PHE A 316 -7.92 5.71 -0.33
C PHE A 316 -7.34 6.13 -1.69
N ILE A 317 -6.24 5.50 -2.13
CA ILE A 317 -5.68 5.69 -3.47
C ILE A 317 -6.68 5.20 -4.52
N PHE A 318 -7.23 3.99 -4.33
CA PHE A 318 -8.27 3.49 -5.23
C PHE A 318 -9.56 4.33 -5.15
N ARG A 319 -9.97 4.78 -3.95
CA ARG A 319 -11.13 5.67 -3.83
C ARG A 319 -10.96 6.94 -4.67
N GLY A 320 -9.85 7.64 -4.52
CA GLY A 320 -9.57 8.85 -5.30
C GLY A 320 -9.46 8.58 -6.80
N ALA A 321 -8.80 7.47 -7.19
CA ALA A 321 -8.66 7.08 -8.59
C ALA A 321 -9.99 6.69 -9.26
N LEU A 322 -10.83 5.91 -8.55
CA LEU A 322 -12.14 5.49 -9.05
C LEU A 322 -13.09 6.67 -9.23
N ASP A 323 -13.14 7.60 -8.27
CA ASP A 323 -14.12 8.70 -8.26
C ASP A 323 -13.89 9.70 -9.39
N VAL A 324 -12.64 9.89 -9.83
CA VAL A 324 -12.33 10.69 -11.01
C VAL A 324 -12.18 9.85 -12.29
N ARG A 325 -12.42 8.54 -12.18
CA ARG A 325 -12.27 7.59 -13.28
C ARG A 325 -10.88 7.67 -13.91
N ALA A 326 -9.85 7.60 -13.07
CA ALA A 326 -8.48 7.60 -13.55
C ALA A 326 -8.19 6.36 -14.42
N THR A 327 -7.45 6.55 -15.51
CA THR A 327 -7.06 5.46 -16.41
C THR A 327 -5.84 4.68 -15.91
N LYS A 328 -5.09 5.23 -14.95
CA LYS A 328 -3.92 4.62 -14.28
C LYS A 328 -3.62 5.32 -12.96
N ILE A 329 -2.75 4.72 -12.14
CA ILE A 329 -2.18 5.36 -10.93
C ILE A 329 -0.77 5.85 -11.28
N THR A 330 -0.58 7.17 -11.28
CA THR A 330 0.69 7.81 -11.61
C THR A 330 1.63 7.95 -10.41
N GLU A 331 2.91 8.23 -10.66
CA GLU A 331 3.87 8.53 -9.58
C GLU A 331 3.46 9.78 -8.79
N ASN A 332 2.90 10.81 -9.45
CA ASN A 332 2.42 12.00 -8.76
C ASN A 332 1.23 11.70 -7.84
N MET A 333 0.33 10.80 -8.21
CA MET A 333 -0.76 10.34 -7.33
C MET A 333 -0.21 9.65 -6.08
N LYS A 334 0.83 8.82 -6.20
CA LYS A 334 1.49 8.14 -5.08
C LYS A 334 2.20 9.14 -4.15
N VAL A 335 2.91 10.10 -4.72
CA VAL A 335 3.56 11.19 -3.95
C VAL A 335 2.52 12.07 -3.25
N ALA A 336 1.40 12.38 -3.92
CA ALA A 336 0.31 13.14 -3.32
C ALA A 336 -0.30 12.42 -2.12
N ALA A 337 -0.50 11.09 -2.21
CA ALA A 337 -0.97 10.27 -1.10
C ALA A 337 0.01 10.30 0.09
N ALA A 338 1.31 10.12 -0.16
CA ALA A 338 2.34 10.17 0.87
C ALA A 338 2.38 11.53 1.57
N LYS A 339 2.33 12.62 0.80
CA LYS A 339 2.31 13.98 1.33
C LYS A 339 1.05 14.27 2.15
N ALA A 340 -0.11 13.86 1.66
CA ALA A 340 -1.39 14.02 2.35
C ALA A 340 -1.38 13.33 3.73
N LEU A 341 -0.82 12.11 3.82
CA LEU A 341 -0.63 11.39 5.08
C LEU A 341 0.35 12.11 6.01
N ALA A 342 1.48 12.57 5.48
CA ALA A 342 2.48 13.28 6.26
C ALA A 342 1.90 14.58 6.86
N ASP A 343 1.18 15.36 6.06
CA ASP A 343 0.57 16.61 6.50
C ASP A 343 -0.57 16.36 7.51
N LEU A 344 -1.37 15.30 7.34
CA LEU A 344 -2.42 14.94 8.29
C LEU A 344 -1.89 14.62 9.68
N ALA A 345 -0.73 13.95 9.78
CA ALA A 345 -0.11 13.61 11.06
C ALA A 345 0.27 14.86 11.89
N LYS A 346 0.47 16.02 11.25
CA LYS A 346 0.81 17.30 11.91
C LYS A 346 -0.40 18.01 12.50
N LEU A 347 -1.62 17.62 12.12
CA LEU A 347 -2.84 18.21 12.64
C LEU A 347 -3.20 17.60 14.00
N PRO A 348 -3.91 18.36 14.87
CA PRO A 348 -4.37 17.83 16.14
C PRO A 348 -5.14 16.50 15.95
N VAL A 349 -4.82 15.51 16.78
CA VAL A 349 -5.45 14.18 16.73
C VAL A 349 -6.87 14.28 17.26
N SER A 350 -7.84 13.72 16.53
CA SER A 350 -9.26 13.75 16.93
C SER A 350 -9.53 12.88 18.16
N ASP A 351 -10.59 13.19 18.90
CA ASP A 351 -11.00 12.41 20.06
C ASP A 351 -11.49 11.01 19.65
N ALA A 352 -12.02 10.87 18.43
CA ALA A 352 -12.37 9.55 17.86
C ALA A 352 -11.14 8.63 17.78
N VAL A 353 -10.01 9.13 17.27
CA VAL A 353 -8.75 8.39 17.25
C VAL A 353 -8.27 8.05 18.66
N LYS A 354 -8.23 9.03 19.58
CA LYS A 354 -7.80 8.80 20.97
C LYS A 354 -8.63 7.69 21.63
N ASN A 355 -9.95 7.73 21.43
CA ASN A 355 -10.87 6.73 21.97
C ASN A 355 -10.66 5.35 21.34
N ALA A 356 -10.49 5.27 20.00
CA ALA A 356 -10.27 4.01 19.28
C ALA A 356 -9.00 3.29 19.75
N TYR A 357 -7.95 4.05 20.05
CA TYR A 357 -6.66 3.52 20.52
C TYR A 357 -6.48 3.53 22.04
N LYS A 358 -7.48 4.01 22.81
CA LYS A 358 -7.46 4.12 24.28
C LYS A 358 -6.24 4.90 24.79
N ILE A 359 -5.92 6.01 24.14
CA ILE A 359 -4.81 6.91 24.47
C ILE A 359 -5.34 8.28 24.85
N SER A 360 -4.77 8.90 25.88
CA SER A 360 -5.17 10.22 26.35
C SER A 360 -4.48 11.37 25.61
N HIS A 361 -3.27 11.11 25.11
CA HIS A 361 -2.44 12.12 24.44
C HIS A 361 -1.72 11.49 23.27
N LEU A 362 -1.79 12.16 22.12
CA LEU A 362 -1.05 11.82 20.92
C LEU A 362 -0.89 13.09 20.09
N GLU A 363 0.33 13.44 19.76
CA GLU A 363 0.66 14.61 18.97
C GLU A 363 1.84 14.33 18.02
N PHE A 364 2.00 15.16 17.02
CA PHE A 364 3.10 15.09 16.08
C PHE A 364 4.46 15.07 16.79
N GLY A 365 5.29 14.09 16.47
CA GLY A 365 6.58 13.88 17.11
C GLY A 365 7.11 12.47 16.84
N LYS A 366 8.15 12.06 17.57
CA LYS A 366 8.83 10.76 17.39
C LYS A 366 7.90 9.55 17.44
N ASP A 367 6.84 9.63 18.23
CA ASP A 367 5.86 8.56 18.43
C ASP A 367 4.61 8.72 17.56
N TYR A 368 4.57 9.76 16.70
CA TYR A 368 3.46 9.98 15.77
C TYR A 368 3.94 10.68 14.50
N VAL A 369 4.63 9.94 13.64
CA VAL A 369 5.11 10.41 12.33
C VAL A 369 4.12 10.12 11.20
N ILE A 370 3.05 9.36 11.48
CA ILE A 370 2.05 8.94 10.49
C ILE A 370 0.69 8.81 11.17
N PRO A 371 -0.44 9.09 10.50
CA PRO A 371 -1.78 8.93 11.06
C PRO A 371 -2.05 7.47 11.46
N LYS A 372 -3.02 7.29 12.35
CA LYS A 372 -3.52 5.97 12.72
C LYS A 372 -4.55 5.48 11.69
N PRO A 373 -4.62 4.16 11.40
CA PRO A 373 -5.60 3.61 10.44
C PRO A 373 -7.07 3.96 10.71
N PHE A 374 -7.45 4.11 11.98
CA PHE A 374 -8.82 4.51 12.36
C PHE A 374 -9.03 6.03 12.46
N ASP A 375 -8.13 6.83 11.88
CA ASP A 375 -8.37 8.25 11.72
C ASP A 375 -9.36 8.47 10.56
N GLU A 376 -10.56 8.88 10.89
CA GLU A 376 -11.66 9.07 9.96
C GLU A 376 -11.36 10.10 8.86
N ARG A 377 -10.38 10.98 9.08
CA ARG A 377 -9.98 12.03 8.15
C ARG A 377 -9.15 11.49 6.99
N VAL A 378 -8.50 10.33 7.16
CA VAL A 378 -7.58 9.76 6.15
C VAL A 378 -8.30 9.58 4.81
N LYS A 379 -9.55 9.08 4.83
CA LYS A 379 -10.34 8.88 3.61
C LYS A 379 -10.48 10.17 2.80
N ALA A 380 -10.96 11.23 3.42
CA ALA A 380 -11.18 12.49 2.72
C ALA A 380 -9.86 13.14 2.27
N VAL A 381 -8.84 13.16 3.14
CA VAL A 381 -7.56 13.83 2.86
C VAL A 381 -6.78 13.11 1.76
N VAL A 382 -6.60 11.80 1.86
CA VAL A 382 -5.78 11.05 0.90
C VAL A 382 -6.50 10.90 -0.44
N SER A 383 -7.80 10.54 -0.43
CA SER A 383 -8.53 10.35 -1.69
C SER A 383 -8.64 11.64 -2.49
N THR A 384 -8.81 12.78 -1.81
CA THR A 384 -8.85 14.09 -2.49
C THR A 384 -7.51 14.45 -3.12
N ALA A 385 -6.41 14.25 -2.39
CA ALA A 385 -5.07 14.52 -2.93
C ALA A 385 -4.74 13.64 -4.15
N VAL A 386 -5.14 12.36 -4.11
CA VAL A 386 -4.97 11.43 -5.22
C VAL A 386 -5.83 11.83 -6.43
N ALA A 387 -7.10 12.16 -6.22
CA ALA A 387 -8.00 12.61 -7.27
C ALA A 387 -7.52 13.90 -7.95
N ALA A 388 -7.09 14.89 -7.16
CA ALA A 388 -6.53 16.14 -7.67
C ALA A 388 -5.25 15.90 -8.50
N ALA A 389 -4.37 14.99 -8.02
CA ALA A 389 -3.17 14.61 -8.78
C ALA A 389 -3.53 13.90 -10.10
N ALA A 390 -4.51 13.00 -10.12
CA ALA A 390 -4.97 12.34 -11.33
C ALA A 390 -5.52 13.33 -12.38
N VAL A 391 -6.28 14.33 -11.94
CA VAL A 391 -6.78 15.42 -12.81
C VAL A 391 -5.62 16.24 -13.35
N LYS A 392 -4.67 16.62 -12.50
CA LYS A 392 -3.49 17.40 -12.91
C LYS A 392 -2.61 16.65 -13.91
N ASP A 393 -2.48 15.34 -13.75
CA ASP A 393 -1.70 14.48 -14.65
C ASP A 393 -2.42 14.16 -15.98
N GLY A 394 -3.68 14.59 -16.11
CA GLY A 394 -4.49 14.35 -17.31
C GLY A 394 -4.92 12.88 -17.49
N VAL A 395 -4.92 12.09 -16.42
CA VAL A 395 -5.33 10.68 -16.44
C VAL A 395 -6.77 10.47 -15.96
N ALA A 396 -7.41 11.50 -15.41
CA ALA A 396 -8.82 11.48 -15.01
C ALA A 396 -9.74 11.65 -16.24
N LEU A 397 -10.79 10.83 -16.33
CA LEU A 397 -11.82 10.94 -17.37
C LEU A 397 -12.97 11.88 -16.96
N LEU A 398 -13.12 12.16 -15.67
CA LEU A 398 -14.09 13.14 -15.19
C LEU A 398 -13.65 14.54 -15.65
N LYS A 399 -14.54 15.25 -16.35
CA LYS A 399 -14.23 16.57 -16.95
C LYS A 399 -14.29 17.71 -15.96
N GLU A 400 -15.14 17.57 -14.95
CA GLU A 400 -15.35 18.60 -13.92
C GLU A 400 -15.00 17.99 -12.55
N PHE A 401 -14.03 18.57 -11.88
CA PHE A 401 -13.59 18.18 -10.54
C PHE A 401 -13.39 19.41 -9.68
N ASP A 402 -14.20 19.54 -8.63
CA ASP A 402 -14.03 20.53 -7.58
C ASP A 402 -13.50 19.86 -6.32
N GLU A 403 -12.25 20.14 -5.99
CA GLU A 403 -11.53 19.50 -4.89
C GLU A 403 -12.23 19.70 -3.54
N LYS A 404 -12.77 20.91 -3.29
CA LYS A 404 -13.44 21.23 -2.02
C LYS A 404 -14.75 20.45 -1.88
N THR A 405 -15.57 20.44 -2.91
CA THR A 405 -16.83 19.69 -2.92
C THR A 405 -16.59 18.20 -2.77
N TYR A 406 -15.59 17.68 -3.46
CA TYR A 406 -15.22 16.26 -3.36
C TYR A 406 -14.75 15.91 -1.94
N PHE A 407 -13.86 16.72 -1.36
CA PHE A 407 -13.40 16.53 0.03
C PHE A 407 -14.58 16.49 1.03
N GLU A 408 -15.53 17.42 0.92
CA GLU A 408 -16.70 17.44 1.82
C GLU A 408 -17.61 16.20 1.62
N SER A 409 -17.70 15.66 0.41
CA SER A 409 -18.51 14.47 0.13
C SER A 409 -17.94 13.18 0.74
N LEU A 410 -16.66 13.18 1.10
CA LEU A 410 -15.98 12.02 1.67
C LEU A 410 -15.95 11.98 3.20
N LYS A 411 -16.31 13.08 3.87
CA LYS A 411 -16.45 13.14 5.33
C LYS A 411 -17.66 12.34 5.80
#